data_cded63f5b113e5a60632f7e350414d00
#
_entry.id   cded63f5b113e5a60632f7e350414d00
#
_cell.length_a   1.000
_cell.length_b   1.000
_cell.length_c   1.000
_cell.angle_alpha   90.00
_cell.angle_beta   90.00
_cell.angle_gamma   90.00
#
_symmetry.space_group_name_H-M   'P 1'
#
loop_
_entity.id
_entity.type
_entity.pdbx_description
1 polymer ?
#
loop_
_entity_poly.entity_id
_entity_poly.type
_entity_poly.pdbx_seq_one_letter_code
_entity_poly.pdbx_strand_id
1 'polypeptide(L)'
;EVSKCFWQARQALIQREEDPEEGISHYQGSRKHRAADVYDTSMALKLNERILMGERDSVNHLLVIIWQRLIRYPVSDALENRQIMLSIRNTLCHAAGLLGKEEEAFTPEISLKALHQSALRLTKRAESMKKDHAVRLRDSVVGYLSQNYSDANLCAAQVAVKFNLSEKYVFQIIKAHTGKSFGEYLEGIRFEESEKLLIHSGLSISMIAEKVGFHSVNTFHKAFKRVYGITPGVWRSQRLKMDESLRK
;
A
#
# COMPACT_ATOMS: atom_id res chain seq x y z
N GLU A 1 -23.17 -5.30 2.22
CA GLU A 1 -23.99 -5.94 3.29
C GLU A 1 -24.20 -4.98 4.47
N VAL A 2 -23.17 -4.33 5.02
CA VAL A 2 -23.29 -3.37 6.15
C VAL A 2 -24.26 -2.23 5.85
N SER A 3 -24.26 -1.72 4.60
CA SER A 3 -25.19 -0.66 4.16
C SER A 3 -26.66 -1.13 4.17
N LYS A 4 -26.91 -2.40 3.88
CA LYS A 4 -28.26 -2.98 3.84
C LYS A 4 -28.82 -3.19 5.24
N CYS A 5 -28.00 -3.71 6.16
CA CYS A 5 -28.36 -3.86 7.58
C CYS A 5 -28.64 -2.51 8.26
N PHE A 6 -27.89 -1.48 7.91
CA PHE A 6 -28.10 -0.13 8.44
C PHE A 6 -29.46 0.46 8.02
N TRP A 7 -29.83 0.34 6.75
CA TRP A 7 -31.13 0.82 6.26
C TRP A 7 -32.32 0.02 6.82
N GLN A 8 -32.13 -1.29 6.98
CA GLN A 8 -33.14 -2.15 7.60
C GLN A 8 -33.33 -1.81 9.09
N ALA A 9 -32.28 -1.57 9.85
CA ALA A 9 -32.35 -1.15 11.24
C ALA A 9 -33.02 0.23 11.40
N ARG A 10 -32.77 1.17 10.48
CA ARG A 10 -33.42 2.48 10.44
C ARG A 10 -34.92 2.38 10.13
N GLN A 11 -35.31 1.56 9.16
CA GLN A 11 -36.73 1.34 8.84
C GLN A 11 -37.48 0.70 10.02
N ALA A 12 -36.87 -0.27 10.70
CA ALA A 12 -37.45 -0.90 11.88
C ALA A 12 -37.62 0.09 13.05
N LEU A 13 -36.74 1.07 13.22
CA LEU A 13 -36.85 2.12 14.23
C LEU A 13 -37.94 3.14 13.88
N ILE A 14 -38.07 3.55 12.63
CA ILE A 14 -39.12 4.46 12.15
C ILE A 14 -40.52 3.81 12.28
N GLN A 15 -40.63 2.52 11.92
CA GLN A 15 -41.88 1.76 12.08
C GLN A 15 -42.28 1.60 13.55
N ARG A 16 -41.35 1.61 14.51
CA ARG A 16 -41.63 1.52 15.95
C ARG A 16 -42.13 2.84 16.54
N GLU A 17 -41.88 3.98 15.88
CA GLU A 17 -42.39 5.30 16.27
C GLU A 17 -43.85 5.54 15.78
N GLU A 18 -44.35 4.71 14.86
CA GLU A 18 -45.71 4.83 14.31
C GLU A 18 -46.75 3.99 15.07
N ASP A 19 -46.35 3.25 16.13
CA ASP A 19 -47.27 2.44 16.96
C ASP A 19 -47.36 3.00 18.39
N PRO A 20 -48.41 3.82 18.71
CA PRO A 20 -48.44 4.57 19.97
C PRO A 20 -48.98 3.79 21.20
N GLU A 21 -49.28 2.50 21.11
CA GLU A 21 -50.05 1.82 22.18
C GLU A 21 -49.26 0.94 23.15
N GLU A 22 -47.95 0.89 23.17
CA GLU A 22 -47.23 0.17 24.22
C GLU A 22 -46.23 1.02 25.02
N GLY A 23 -46.72 1.47 26.17
CA GLY A 23 -45.86 1.68 27.35
C GLY A 23 -45.21 3.06 27.46
N ILE A 24 -45.93 4.01 28.00
CA ILE A 24 -45.35 5.20 28.64
C ILE A 24 -44.50 4.75 29.82
N SER A 25 -43.23 4.48 29.59
CA SER A 25 -42.25 4.43 30.66
C SER A 25 -41.81 5.84 30.97
N HIS A 26 -42.04 6.29 32.19
CA HIS A 26 -41.64 7.58 32.72
C HIS A 26 -40.17 7.89 32.39
N TYR A 27 -39.97 8.76 31.44
CA TYR A 27 -38.67 9.30 31.11
C TYR A 27 -38.29 10.40 32.10
N GLN A 28 -37.73 10.02 33.25
CA GLN A 28 -37.14 10.97 34.18
C GLN A 28 -35.89 11.55 33.53
N GLY A 29 -35.95 12.84 33.21
CA GLY A 29 -34.80 13.76 33.06
C GLY A 29 -33.62 13.27 32.21
N SER A 30 -33.78 13.18 30.89
CA SER A 30 -32.61 12.97 30.04
C SER A 30 -31.68 14.20 30.10
N ARG A 31 -30.42 14.01 30.53
CA ARG A 31 -29.38 14.93 30.23
C ARG A 31 -29.44 15.23 28.73
N LYS A 32 -29.65 16.51 28.35
CA LYS A 32 -29.53 16.93 26.96
C LYS A 32 -28.11 16.56 26.50
N HIS A 33 -27.98 15.51 25.68
CA HIS A 33 -26.71 15.17 25.09
C HIS A 33 -26.32 16.29 24.14
N ARG A 34 -25.10 16.84 24.32
CA ARG A 34 -24.57 17.88 23.45
C ARG A 34 -24.00 17.22 22.19
N ALA A 35 -23.94 17.96 21.10
CA ALA A 35 -23.30 17.51 19.85
C ALA A 35 -21.89 16.92 20.07
N ALA A 36 -21.12 17.43 21.04
CA ALA A 36 -19.81 16.94 21.44
C ALA A 36 -19.85 15.50 22.00
N ASP A 37 -20.96 15.02 22.56
CA ASP A 37 -21.09 13.66 23.08
C ASP A 37 -21.23 12.63 21.94
N VAL A 38 -21.68 13.09 20.77
CA VAL A 38 -21.89 12.25 19.58
C VAL A 38 -20.63 12.19 18.69
N TYR A 39 -20.02 13.37 18.45
CA TYR A 39 -18.84 13.50 17.60
C TYR A 39 -17.88 14.55 18.20
N ASP A 40 -16.86 14.08 18.89
CA ASP A 40 -15.86 14.90 19.55
C ASP A 40 -14.56 15.01 18.71
N THR A 41 -13.65 15.84 19.17
CA THR A 41 -12.33 16.03 18.54
C THR A 41 -11.53 14.73 18.48
N SER A 42 -11.64 13.84 19.47
CA SER A 42 -10.94 12.54 19.48
C SER A 42 -11.46 11.64 18.35
N MET A 43 -12.78 11.62 18.12
CA MET A 43 -13.36 10.88 17.01
C MET A 43 -12.98 11.47 15.65
N ALA A 44 -12.94 12.80 15.55
CA ALA A 44 -12.49 13.49 14.33
C ALA A 44 -11.04 13.13 13.98
N LEU A 45 -10.15 13.16 14.97
CA LEU A 45 -8.74 12.77 14.78
C LEU A 45 -8.61 11.31 14.38
N LYS A 46 -9.31 10.39 15.05
CA LYS A 46 -9.30 8.98 14.71
C LYS A 46 -9.83 8.72 13.30
N LEU A 47 -10.93 9.37 12.91
CA LEU A 47 -11.49 9.23 11.57
C LEU A 47 -10.50 9.72 10.50
N ASN A 48 -9.91 10.89 10.71
CA ASN A 48 -8.90 11.45 9.81
C ASN A 48 -7.69 10.50 9.68
N GLU A 49 -7.15 10.03 10.81
CA GLU A 49 -6.02 9.09 10.83
C GLU A 49 -6.33 7.81 10.05
N ARG A 50 -7.48 7.17 10.31
CA ARG A 50 -7.86 5.92 9.65
C ARG A 50 -8.10 6.08 8.14
N ILE A 51 -8.63 7.23 7.72
CA ILE A 51 -8.76 7.57 6.29
C ILE A 51 -7.37 7.66 5.65
N LEU A 52 -6.45 8.42 6.25
CA LEU A 52 -5.09 8.60 5.73
C LEU A 52 -4.28 7.29 5.75
N MET A 53 -4.56 6.40 6.70
CA MET A 53 -3.97 5.06 6.75
C MET A 53 -4.56 4.10 5.70
N GLY A 54 -5.65 4.45 5.01
CA GLY A 54 -6.32 3.59 4.04
C GLY A 54 -7.01 2.38 4.68
N GLU A 55 -7.36 2.47 5.96
CA GLU A 55 -7.95 1.37 6.75
C GLU A 55 -9.47 1.34 6.60
N ARG A 56 -9.94 0.76 5.51
CA ARG A 56 -11.35 0.77 5.14
C ARG A 56 -12.29 0.21 6.22
N ASP A 57 -11.93 -0.92 6.82
CA ASP A 57 -12.78 -1.56 7.82
C ASP A 57 -12.84 -0.75 9.12
N SER A 58 -11.72 -0.15 9.53
CA SER A 58 -11.66 0.77 10.68
C SER A 58 -12.50 2.02 10.45
N VAL A 59 -12.45 2.61 9.23
CA VAL A 59 -13.29 3.76 8.87
C VAL A 59 -14.77 3.40 8.89
N ASN A 60 -15.17 2.26 8.30
CA ASN A 60 -16.54 1.78 8.35
C ASN A 60 -17.03 1.60 9.78
N HIS A 61 -16.24 0.95 10.63
CA HIS A 61 -16.57 0.72 12.03
C HIS A 61 -16.77 2.02 12.80
N LEU A 62 -15.87 3.00 12.64
CA LEU A 62 -16.01 4.32 13.27
C LEU A 62 -17.27 5.05 12.79
N LEU A 63 -17.56 5.03 11.50
CA LEU A 63 -18.77 5.64 10.97
C LEU A 63 -20.02 4.98 11.51
N VAL A 64 -20.05 3.65 11.62
CA VAL A 64 -21.17 2.92 12.24
C VAL A 64 -21.38 3.35 13.69
N ILE A 65 -20.31 3.50 14.48
CA ILE A 65 -20.40 3.99 15.87
C ILE A 65 -20.99 5.41 15.91
N ILE A 66 -20.52 6.31 15.04
CA ILE A 66 -21.04 7.68 14.96
C ILE A 66 -22.52 7.68 14.60
N TRP A 67 -22.94 6.85 13.62
CA TRP A 67 -24.34 6.72 13.21
C TRP A 67 -25.22 6.14 14.31
N GLN A 68 -24.74 5.10 15.01
CA GLN A 68 -25.46 4.51 16.15
C GLN A 68 -25.66 5.53 17.28
N ARG A 69 -24.67 6.39 17.55
CA ARG A 69 -24.79 7.46 18.53
C ARG A 69 -25.82 8.50 18.10
N LEU A 70 -25.82 8.92 16.82
CA LEU A 70 -26.81 9.86 16.28
C LEU A 70 -28.24 9.32 16.38
N ILE A 71 -28.44 8.00 16.22
CA ILE A 71 -29.74 7.35 16.34
C ILE A 71 -30.16 7.21 17.82
N ARG A 72 -29.25 6.78 18.69
CA ARG A 72 -29.52 6.49 20.10
C ARG A 72 -29.71 7.76 20.94
N TYR A 73 -29.07 8.83 20.53
CA TYR A 73 -29.16 10.13 21.18
C TYR A 73 -29.66 11.14 20.15
N PRO A 74 -30.96 11.11 19.83
CA PRO A 74 -31.51 12.08 18.91
C PRO A 74 -31.33 13.45 19.53
N VAL A 75 -30.48 14.24 18.87
CA VAL A 75 -30.26 15.63 19.26
C VAL A 75 -31.55 16.36 18.98
N SER A 76 -32.13 16.95 20.01
CA SER A 76 -33.51 17.53 19.98
C SER A 76 -33.63 18.71 19.00
N ASP A 77 -32.52 19.18 18.45
CA ASP A 77 -32.47 20.34 17.56
C ASP A 77 -31.88 19.97 16.19
N ALA A 78 -32.62 20.28 15.14
CA ALA A 78 -32.15 20.13 13.74
C ALA A 78 -30.84 20.88 13.49
N LEU A 79 -30.58 21.96 14.23
CA LEU A 79 -29.36 22.76 14.14
C LEU A 79 -28.14 21.99 14.67
N GLU A 80 -28.25 21.32 15.79
CA GLU A 80 -27.16 20.51 16.38
C GLU A 80 -26.82 19.31 15.48
N ASN A 81 -27.84 18.62 14.93
CA ASN A 81 -27.62 17.56 13.93
C ASN A 81 -26.84 18.08 12.72
N ARG A 82 -27.18 19.26 12.23
CA ARG A 82 -26.48 19.91 11.14
C ARG A 82 -25.04 20.25 11.50
N GLN A 83 -24.78 20.69 12.74
CA GLN A 83 -23.42 20.98 13.24
C GLN A 83 -22.54 19.71 13.26
N ILE A 84 -23.08 18.58 13.71
CA ILE A 84 -22.36 17.29 13.70
C ILE A 84 -22.00 16.91 12.26
N MET A 85 -22.95 16.98 11.33
CA MET A 85 -22.70 16.69 9.94
C MET A 85 -21.64 17.59 9.32
N LEU A 86 -21.67 18.88 9.64
CA LEU A 86 -20.64 19.85 9.22
C LEU A 86 -19.28 19.51 9.80
N SER A 87 -19.21 19.10 11.06
CA SER A 87 -17.95 18.71 11.72
C SER A 87 -17.34 17.46 11.05
N ILE A 88 -18.16 16.45 10.73
CA ILE A 88 -17.70 15.27 9.98
C ILE A 88 -17.22 15.69 8.59
N ARG A 89 -17.98 16.52 7.88
CA ARG A 89 -17.57 17.04 6.57
C ARG A 89 -16.23 17.78 6.64
N ASN A 90 -16.02 18.63 7.63
CA ASN A 90 -14.76 19.34 7.81
C ASN A 90 -13.59 18.38 8.03
N THR A 91 -13.80 17.29 8.79
CA THR A 91 -12.78 16.24 8.94
C THR A 91 -12.46 15.59 7.58
N LEU A 92 -13.46 15.30 6.75
CA LEU A 92 -13.26 14.74 5.42
C LEU A 92 -12.55 15.73 4.48
N CYS A 93 -12.91 17.02 4.52
CA CYS A 93 -12.22 18.06 3.75
C CYS A 93 -10.75 18.18 4.14
N HIS A 94 -10.43 18.12 5.43
CA HIS A 94 -9.05 18.11 5.91
C HIS A 94 -8.28 16.89 5.39
N ALA A 95 -8.86 15.67 5.48
CA ALA A 95 -8.25 14.46 4.93
C ALA A 95 -8.04 14.56 3.40
N ALA A 96 -9.02 15.12 2.68
CA ALA A 96 -8.93 15.32 1.24
C ALA A 96 -7.81 16.29 0.84
N GLY A 97 -7.64 17.40 1.58
CA GLY A 97 -6.54 18.34 1.39
C GLY A 97 -5.18 17.66 1.53
N LEU A 98 -4.99 16.83 2.56
CA LEU A 98 -3.77 16.05 2.76
C LEU A 98 -3.52 15.00 1.64
N LEU A 99 -4.57 14.52 1.00
CA LEU A 99 -4.48 13.60 -0.14
C LEU A 99 -4.43 14.32 -1.51
N GLY A 100 -4.37 15.65 -1.52
CA GLY A 100 -4.33 16.48 -2.74
C GLY A 100 -5.60 16.40 -3.59
N LYS A 101 -6.78 16.23 -2.95
CA LYS A 101 -8.08 16.03 -3.60
C LYS A 101 -9.23 16.72 -2.86
N GLU A 102 -9.12 18.04 -2.68
CA GLU A 102 -10.12 18.84 -1.96
C GLU A 102 -11.52 18.72 -2.58
N GLU A 103 -11.61 18.62 -3.90
CA GLU A 103 -12.88 18.51 -4.61
C GLU A 103 -13.65 17.21 -4.30
N GLU A 104 -12.96 16.11 -3.97
CA GLU A 104 -13.61 14.82 -3.68
C GLU A 104 -14.35 14.80 -2.34
N ALA A 105 -14.01 15.70 -1.42
CA ALA A 105 -14.69 15.84 -0.13
C ALA A 105 -15.90 16.77 -0.21
N PHE A 106 -15.98 17.59 -1.26
CA PHE A 106 -17.05 18.56 -1.42
C PHE A 106 -18.30 17.88 -1.95
N THR A 107 -19.23 17.55 -1.07
CA THR A 107 -20.57 17.14 -1.45
C THR A 107 -21.51 18.30 -1.16
N PRO A 108 -22.29 18.79 -2.16
CA PRO A 108 -23.26 19.85 -1.93
C PRO A 108 -24.38 19.37 -0.97
N GLU A 109 -24.64 18.09 -0.96
CA GLU A 109 -25.59 17.45 -0.07
C GLU A 109 -24.90 16.97 1.22
N ILE A 110 -25.33 17.51 2.37
CA ILE A 110 -24.88 17.10 3.69
C ILE A 110 -25.81 16.01 4.21
N SER A 111 -25.67 14.79 3.66
CA SER A 111 -26.39 13.61 4.15
C SER A 111 -25.41 12.58 4.72
N LEU A 112 -25.88 11.76 5.67
CA LEU A 112 -25.09 10.66 6.24
C LEU A 112 -24.54 9.74 5.15
N LYS A 113 -25.33 9.46 4.14
CA LYS A 113 -24.95 8.62 3.00
C LYS A 113 -23.83 9.25 2.18
N ALA A 114 -23.94 10.55 1.88
CA ALA A 114 -22.93 11.27 1.12
C ALA A 114 -21.60 11.36 1.87
N LEU A 115 -21.64 11.66 3.17
CA LEU A 115 -20.45 11.69 4.03
C LEU A 115 -19.78 10.32 4.14
N HIS A 116 -20.55 9.25 4.31
CA HIS A 116 -20.03 7.88 4.33
C HIS A 116 -19.32 7.52 3.02
N GLN A 117 -19.98 7.79 1.89
CA GLN A 117 -19.38 7.52 0.57
C GLN A 117 -18.10 8.33 0.34
N SER A 118 -18.07 9.59 0.78
CA SER A 118 -16.87 10.43 0.68
C SER A 118 -15.74 9.89 1.53
N ALA A 119 -15.99 9.49 2.77
CA ALA A 119 -14.99 8.85 3.62
C ALA A 119 -14.38 7.60 2.96
N LEU A 120 -15.23 6.73 2.38
CA LEU A 120 -14.75 5.53 1.70
C LEU A 120 -13.95 5.82 0.43
N ARG A 121 -14.34 6.85 -0.35
CA ARG A 121 -13.55 7.28 -1.53
C ARG A 121 -12.17 7.77 -1.12
N LEU A 122 -12.09 8.61 -0.10
CA LEU A 122 -10.81 9.11 0.43
C LEU A 122 -9.93 7.99 0.97
N THR A 123 -10.53 7.04 1.70
CA THR A 123 -9.81 5.85 2.21
C THR A 123 -9.23 5.01 1.08
N LYS A 124 -10.01 4.75 0.02
CA LYS A 124 -9.55 4.04 -1.17
C LYS A 124 -8.41 4.80 -1.88
N ARG A 125 -8.50 6.12 -1.92
CA ARG A 125 -7.44 6.96 -2.50
C ARG A 125 -6.14 6.86 -1.70
N ALA A 126 -6.21 6.95 -0.37
CA ALA A 126 -5.06 6.79 0.51
C ALA A 126 -4.40 5.41 0.33
N GLU A 127 -5.19 4.36 0.23
CA GLU A 127 -4.72 3.00 -0.05
C GLU A 127 -4.00 2.91 -1.41
N SER A 128 -4.59 3.51 -2.46
CA SER A 128 -3.97 3.55 -3.80
C SER A 128 -2.63 4.29 -3.78
N MET A 129 -2.55 5.46 -3.13
CA MET A 129 -1.30 6.22 -3.01
C MET A 129 -0.19 5.43 -2.31
N LYS A 130 -0.53 4.65 -1.28
CA LYS A 130 0.43 3.76 -0.60
C LYS A 130 0.92 2.66 -1.53
N LYS A 131 0.02 2.02 -2.27
CA LYS A 131 0.38 0.99 -3.25
C LYS A 131 1.28 1.57 -4.35
N ASP A 132 0.92 2.72 -4.91
CA ASP A 132 1.71 3.39 -5.94
C ASP A 132 3.11 3.79 -5.43
N HIS A 133 3.22 4.24 -4.18
CA HIS A 133 4.50 4.54 -3.56
C HIS A 133 5.35 3.28 -3.39
N ALA A 134 4.76 2.19 -2.87
CA ALA A 134 5.45 0.92 -2.70
C ALA A 134 5.93 0.33 -4.05
N VAL A 135 5.09 0.45 -5.10
CA VAL A 135 5.46 0.02 -6.46
C VAL A 135 6.63 0.85 -6.99
N ARG A 136 6.57 2.18 -6.92
CA ARG A 136 7.66 3.06 -7.36
C ARG A 136 8.95 2.80 -6.60
N LEU A 137 8.87 2.63 -5.28
CA LEU A 137 10.05 2.31 -4.46
C LEU A 137 10.67 0.98 -4.86
N ARG A 138 9.85 -0.05 -5.04
CA ARG A 138 10.30 -1.36 -5.55
C ARG A 138 11.01 -1.22 -6.89
N ASP A 139 10.39 -0.54 -7.85
CA ASP A 139 10.94 -0.37 -9.19
C ASP A 139 12.25 0.42 -9.17
N SER A 140 12.36 1.41 -8.27
CA SER A 140 13.60 2.16 -8.05
C SER A 140 14.71 1.29 -7.47
N VAL A 141 14.40 0.44 -6.49
CA VAL A 141 15.37 -0.50 -5.89
C VAL A 141 15.85 -1.52 -6.92
N VAL A 142 14.93 -2.13 -7.66
CA VAL A 142 15.24 -3.10 -8.72
C VAL A 142 16.07 -2.45 -9.84
N GLY A 143 15.67 -1.26 -10.29
CA GLY A 143 16.42 -0.50 -11.30
C GLY A 143 17.83 -0.14 -10.83
N TYR A 144 17.99 0.23 -9.56
CA TYR A 144 19.30 0.52 -8.99
C TYR A 144 20.22 -0.71 -9.01
N LEU A 145 19.71 -1.89 -8.66
CA LEU A 145 20.47 -3.15 -8.73
C LEU A 145 20.90 -3.47 -10.17
N SER A 146 19.98 -3.29 -11.13
CA SER A 146 20.26 -3.52 -12.55
C SER A 146 21.24 -2.52 -13.17
N GLN A 147 21.39 -1.33 -12.59
CA GLN A 147 22.36 -0.32 -13.05
C GLN A 147 23.72 -0.45 -12.38
N ASN A 148 23.78 -1.01 -11.17
CA ASN A 148 24.99 -1.05 -10.35
C ASN A 148 25.50 -2.47 -10.07
N TYR A 149 25.00 -3.48 -10.79
CA TYR A 149 25.40 -4.90 -10.59
C TYR A 149 26.90 -5.14 -10.72
N SER A 150 27.60 -4.31 -11.50
CA SER A 150 29.05 -4.40 -11.75
C SER A 150 29.90 -3.98 -10.55
N ASP A 151 29.33 -3.29 -9.56
CA ASP A 151 30.05 -3.01 -8.31
C ASP A 151 30.13 -4.32 -7.48
N ALA A 152 31.36 -4.81 -7.31
CA ALA A 152 31.61 -6.04 -6.55
C ALA A 152 31.19 -5.92 -5.07
N ASN A 153 31.17 -4.71 -4.50
CA ASN A 153 30.80 -4.44 -3.11
C ASN A 153 29.29 -4.24 -2.93
N LEU A 154 28.51 -4.21 -4.02
CA LEU A 154 27.07 -3.98 -3.92
C LEU A 154 26.39 -4.99 -3.00
N CYS A 155 25.79 -4.49 -1.93
CA CYS A 155 25.12 -5.28 -0.90
C CYS A 155 23.82 -4.60 -0.43
N ALA A 156 23.01 -5.33 0.32
CA ALA A 156 21.72 -4.81 0.83
C ALA A 156 21.89 -3.58 1.73
N ALA A 157 23.00 -3.50 2.49
CA ALA A 157 23.30 -2.33 3.33
C ALA A 157 23.48 -1.05 2.51
N GLN A 158 24.18 -1.11 1.39
CA GLN A 158 24.37 0.05 0.50
C GLN A 158 23.02 0.49 -0.11
N VAL A 159 22.20 -0.46 -0.54
CA VAL A 159 20.84 -0.17 -1.05
C VAL A 159 19.97 0.44 0.04
N ALA A 160 20.04 -0.09 1.25
CA ALA A 160 19.32 0.43 2.40
C ALA A 160 19.68 1.90 2.70
N VAL A 161 20.96 2.23 2.71
CA VAL A 161 21.44 3.61 2.88
C VAL A 161 20.96 4.50 1.73
N LYS A 162 21.12 4.04 0.47
CA LYS A 162 20.73 4.82 -0.72
C LYS A 162 19.26 5.22 -0.73
N PHE A 163 18.36 4.34 -0.29
CA PHE A 163 16.92 4.55 -0.30
C PHE A 163 16.34 4.93 1.06
N ASN A 164 17.18 5.13 2.08
CA ASN A 164 16.76 5.39 3.47
C ASN A 164 15.81 4.31 4.00
N LEU A 165 16.18 3.06 3.83
CA LEU A 165 15.41 1.88 4.23
C LEU A 165 16.20 1.05 5.25
N SER A 166 15.53 0.09 5.91
CA SER A 166 16.24 -0.99 6.61
C SER A 166 16.65 -2.10 5.63
N GLU A 167 17.76 -2.79 5.90
CA GLU A 167 18.17 -3.96 5.11
C GLU A 167 17.09 -5.03 5.06
N LYS A 168 16.39 -5.25 6.19
CA LYS A 168 15.26 -6.18 6.26
C LYS A 168 14.20 -5.84 5.23
N TYR A 169 13.89 -4.55 5.06
CA TYR A 169 12.89 -4.12 4.09
C TYR A 169 13.38 -4.28 2.64
N VAL A 170 14.67 -4.02 2.37
CA VAL A 170 15.28 -4.33 1.05
C VAL A 170 15.14 -5.81 0.71
N PHE A 171 15.46 -6.72 1.66
CA PHE A 171 15.25 -8.16 1.46
C PHE A 171 13.79 -8.52 1.18
N GLN A 172 12.84 -7.89 1.89
CA GLN A 172 11.41 -8.11 1.68
C GLN A 172 10.96 -7.66 0.28
N ILE A 173 11.40 -6.47 -0.17
CA ILE A 173 11.10 -5.94 -1.51
C ILE A 173 11.56 -6.93 -2.59
N ILE A 174 12.82 -7.37 -2.54
CA ILE A 174 13.37 -8.28 -3.54
C ILE A 174 12.66 -9.64 -3.49
N LYS A 175 12.47 -10.21 -2.30
CA LYS A 175 11.80 -11.51 -2.14
C LYS A 175 10.35 -11.49 -2.63
N ALA A 176 9.61 -10.44 -2.30
CA ALA A 176 8.21 -10.27 -2.73
C ALA A 176 8.08 -10.08 -4.24
N HIS A 177 9.06 -9.41 -4.88
CA HIS A 177 9.03 -9.14 -6.32
C HIS A 177 9.51 -10.33 -7.17
N THR A 178 10.58 -11.00 -6.74
CA THR A 178 11.31 -11.98 -7.57
C THR A 178 11.17 -13.41 -7.09
N GLY A 179 10.69 -13.63 -5.87
CA GLY A 179 10.72 -14.93 -5.21
C GLY A 179 12.12 -15.37 -4.74
N LYS A 180 13.18 -14.63 -5.09
CA LYS A 180 14.60 -14.92 -4.80
C LYS A 180 15.11 -14.12 -3.60
N SER A 181 16.17 -14.58 -2.98
CA SER A 181 16.94 -13.76 -2.03
C SER A 181 17.68 -12.63 -2.77
N PHE A 182 18.12 -11.61 -2.03
CA PHE A 182 18.90 -10.51 -2.59
C PHE A 182 20.15 -10.99 -3.33
N GLY A 183 20.90 -11.92 -2.71
CA GLY A 183 22.11 -12.48 -3.32
C GLY A 183 21.84 -13.26 -4.60
N GLU A 184 20.81 -14.13 -4.60
CA GLU A 184 20.38 -14.89 -5.79
C GLU A 184 19.91 -13.97 -6.91
N TYR A 185 19.21 -12.89 -6.57
CA TYR A 185 18.73 -11.94 -7.56
C TYR A 185 19.88 -11.15 -8.20
N LEU A 186 20.79 -10.59 -7.39
CA LEU A 186 21.97 -9.88 -7.88
C LEU A 186 22.90 -10.80 -8.70
N GLU A 187 23.12 -12.02 -8.24
CA GLU A 187 23.90 -13.03 -8.97
C GLU A 187 23.26 -13.36 -10.32
N GLY A 188 21.91 -13.46 -10.36
CA GLY A 188 21.17 -13.66 -11.60
C GLY A 188 21.40 -12.56 -12.63
N ILE A 189 21.31 -11.28 -12.21
CA ILE A 189 21.61 -10.13 -13.09
C ILE A 189 23.06 -10.22 -13.63
N ARG A 190 24.01 -10.51 -12.76
CA ARG A 190 25.42 -10.64 -13.14
C ARG A 190 25.64 -11.76 -14.15
N PHE A 191 24.92 -12.87 -14.02
CA PHE A 191 25.01 -13.98 -14.99
C PHE A 191 24.38 -13.62 -16.33
N GLU A 192 23.21 -13.01 -16.37
CA GLU A 192 22.59 -12.55 -17.61
C GLU A 192 23.53 -11.63 -18.40
N GLU A 193 24.20 -10.71 -17.73
CA GLU A 193 25.18 -9.83 -18.36
C GLU A 193 26.47 -10.59 -18.76
N SER A 194 26.91 -11.56 -17.96
CA SER A 194 28.06 -12.39 -18.30
C SER A 194 27.82 -13.24 -19.55
N GLU A 195 26.62 -13.77 -19.75
CA GLU A 195 26.25 -14.52 -20.96
C GLU A 195 26.42 -13.66 -22.22
N LYS A 196 25.94 -12.41 -22.18
CA LYS A 196 26.10 -11.46 -23.30
C LYS A 196 27.57 -11.22 -23.61
N LEU A 197 28.40 -11.01 -22.60
CA LEU A 197 29.84 -10.80 -22.76
C LEU A 197 30.55 -12.08 -23.23
N LEU A 198 30.14 -13.25 -22.76
CA LEU A 198 30.70 -14.54 -23.20
C LEU A 198 30.48 -14.79 -24.69
N ILE A 199 29.37 -14.38 -25.25
CA ILE A 199 29.03 -14.60 -26.68
C ILE A 199 29.59 -13.47 -27.55
N HIS A 200 29.38 -12.23 -27.15
CA HIS A 200 29.57 -11.09 -28.03
C HIS A 200 30.90 -10.34 -27.82
N SER A 201 31.74 -10.79 -26.87
CA SER A 201 33.06 -10.14 -26.64
C SER A 201 34.21 -11.13 -26.72
N GLY A 202 35.35 -10.64 -27.15
CA GLY A 202 36.62 -11.41 -27.11
C GLY A 202 37.31 -11.38 -25.74
N LEU A 203 36.63 -10.93 -24.67
CA LEU A 203 37.22 -10.76 -23.35
C LEU A 203 37.56 -12.11 -22.71
N SER A 204 38.64 -12.14 -21.92
CA SER A 204 38.98 -13.31 -21.10
C SER A 204 37.92 -13.53 -20.02
N ILE A 205 37.79 -14.77 -19.53
CA ILE A 205 36.83 -15.12 -18.46
C ILE A 205 37.11 -14.27 -17.20
N SER A 206 38.38 -13.99 -16.90
CA SER A 206 38.74 -13.14 -15.76
C SER A 206 38.25 -11.71 -15.92
N MET A 207 38.39 -11.11 -17.12
CA MET A 207 37.87 -9.76 -17.38
C MET A 207 36.35 -9.71 -17.34
N ILE A 208 35.67 -10.77 -17.79
CA ILE A 208 34.22 -10.83 -17.68
C ILE A 208 33.79 -10.91 -16.24
N ALA A 209 34.40 -11.76 -15.41
CA ALA A 209 34.10 -11.87 -14.00
C ALA A 209 34.21 -10.51 -13.27
N GLU A 210 35.26 -9.77 -13.54
CA GLU A 210 35.48 -8.42 -13.00
C GLU A 210 34.39 -7.44 -13.48
N LYS A 211 34.14 -7.39 -14.80
CA LYS A 211 33.13 -6.49 -15.39
C LYS A 211 31.73 -6.71 -14.88
N VAL A 212 31.37 -7.93 -14.54
CA VAL A 212 30.04 -8.23 -14.00
C VAL A 212 29.98 -8.20 -12.47
N GLY A 213 31.04 -7.75 -11.80
CA GLY A 213 31.06 -7.46 -10.37
C GLY A 213 31.37 -8.66 -9.46
N PHE A 214 32.08 -9.68 -9.94
CA PHE A 214 32.63 -10.71 -9.06
C PHE A 214 34.00 -10.31 -8.52
N HIS A 215 34.21 -10.49 -7.21
CA HIS A 215 35.49 -10.19 -6.55
C HIS A 215 36.67 -11.03 -7.09
N SER A 216 36.42 -12.21 -7.61
CA SER A 216 37.45 -13.07 -8.19
C SER A 216 36.87 -13.97 -9.28
N VAL A 217 37.73 -14.34 -10.23
CA VAL A 217 37.41 -15.30 -11.28
C VAL A 217 37.01 -16.67 -10.69
N ASN A 218 37.63 -17.08 -9.56
CA ASN A 218 37.34 -18.34 -8.90
C ASN A 218 35.92 -18.36 -8.34
N THR A 219 35.48 -17.26 -7.72
CA THR A 219 34.10 -17.11 -7.22
C THR A 219 33.12 -17.18 -8.37
N PHE A 220 33.41 -16.47 -9.47
CA PHE A 220 32.58 -16.50 -10.69
C PHE A 220 32.47 -17.93 -11.25
N HIS A 221 33.60 -18.64 -11.41
CA HIS A 221 33.60 -20.01 -11.92
C HIS A 221 32.74 -20.97 -11.08
N LYS A 222 32.90 -20.92 -9.74
CA LYS A 222 32.13 -21.77 -8.82
C LYS A 222 30.63 -21.45 -8.90
N ALA A 223 30.27 -20.19 -8.87
CA ALA A 223 28.88 -19.74 -8.92
C ALA A 223 28.24 -20.05 -10.27
N PHE A 224 28.93 -19.79 -11.38
CA PHE A 224 28.47 -20.10 -12.72
C PHE A 224 28.26 -21.60 -12.92
N LYS A 225 29.22 -22.44 -12.50
CA LYS A 225 29.07 -23.90 -12.57
C LYS A 225 27.92 -24.43 -11.72
N ARG A 226 27.66 -23.80 -10.56
CA ARG A 226 26.51 -24.17 -9.72
C ARG A 226 25.18 -23.93 -10.43
N VAL A 227 25.06 -22.84 -11.21
CA VAL A 227 23.80 -22.44 -11.87
C VAL A 227 23.63 -23.13 -13.22
N TYR A 228 24.71 -23.20 -14.04
CA TYR A 228 24.64 -23.72 -15.42
C TYR A 228 25.16 -25.15 -15.56
N GLY A 229 25.68 -25.76 -14.50
CA GLY A 229 26.23 -27.12 -14.52
C GLY A 229 27.63 -27.24 -15.13
N ILE A 230 28.10 -26.25 -15.91
CA ILE A 230 29.38 -26.22 -16.64
C ILE A 230 30.14 -24.92 -16.38
N THR A 231 31.44 -24.93 -16.69
CA THR A 231 32.26 -23.72 -16.52
C THR A 231 31.97 -22.66 -17.60
N PRO A 232 32.23 -21.35 -17.33
CA PRO A 232 31.98 -20.28 -18.30
C PRO A 232 32.70 -20.49 -19.63
N GLY A 233 33.94 -21.05 -19.61
CA GLY A 233 34.71 -21.35 -20.82
C GLY A 233 34.08 -22.46 -21.68
N VAL A 234 33.63 -23.55 -21.05
CA VAL A 234 32.91 -24.62 -21.74
C VAL A 234 31.59 -24.11 -22.30
N TRP A 235 30.84 -23.34 -21.51
CA TRP A 235 29.58 -22.73 -21.92
C TRP A 235 29.77 -21.83 -23.16
N ARG A 236 30.79 -20.96 -23.16
CA ARG A 236 31.14 -20.12 -24.31
C ARG A 236 31.40 -20.98 -25.57
N SER A 237 32.26 -22.02 -25.46
CA SER A 237 32.61 -22.85 -26.60
C SER A 237 31.39 -23.58 -27.18
N GLN A 238 30.47 -24.06 -26.35
CA GLN A 238 29.26 -24.70 -26.79
C GLN A 238 28.34 -23.75 -27.55
N ARG A 239 28.14 -22.52 -27.01
CA ARG A 239 27.25 -21.50 -27.62
C ARG A 239 27.78 -21.02 -28.96
N LEU A 240 29.07 -20.77 -29.08
CA LEU A 240 29.70 -20.33 -30.35
C LEU A 240 29.55 -21.41 -31.44
N LYS A 241 29.74 -22.69 -31.10
CA LYS A 241 29.52 -23.80 -32.05
C LYS A 241 28.07 -23.92 -32.53
N MET A 242 27.10 -23.70 -31.62
CA MET A 242 25.68 -23.70 -32.00
C MET A 242 25.36 -22.55 -32.95
N ASP A 243 25.88 -21.38 -32.71
CA ASP A 243 25.66 -20.17 -33.54
C ASP A 243 26.26 -20.34 -34.95
N GLU A 244 27.44 -20.97 -35.06
CA GLU A 244 28.06 -21.34 -36.37
C GLU A 244 27.24 -22.36 -37.12
N SER A 245 26.63 -23.31 -36.43
CA SER A 245 25.80 -24.37 -37.08
C SER A 245 24.44 -23.84 -37.57
N LEU A 246 23.91 -22.77 -36.97
CA LEU A 246 22.66 -22.15 -37.38
C LEU A 246 22.83 -21.15 -38.55
N ARG A 247 24.08 -20.76 -38.85
CA ARG A 247 24.39 -19.82 -39.96
C ARG A 247 24.77 -20.56 -41.27
N LYS A 248 24.87 -21.86 -41.20
CA LYS A 248 25.07 -22.75 -42.37
C LYS A 248 23.77 -23.35 -42.85
#